data_a9aa6637eec1ccdb76c4707133a0a485
#
_entry.id   a9aa6637eec1ccdb76c4707133a0a485
#
_cell.length_a   1.000
_cell.length_b   1.000
_cell.length_c   1.000
_cell.angle_alpha   90.00
_cell.angle_beta   90.00
_cell.angle_gamma   90.00
#
_symmetry.space_group_name_H-M   'P 1'
#
loop_
_entity.id
_entity.type
_entity.pdbx_description
1 polymer ?
#
loop_
_entity_poly.entity_id
_entity_poly.type
_entity_poly.pdbx_seq_one_letter_code
_entity_poly.pdbx_strand_id
1 'polypeptide(L)'
;MNTLNISTASALLLASMGVKVAKHGNKAVSSKCGSGDVLEALNIEINLEPNDIESQIEKNNFGFMFAPNYHSAMKYVGPTRKKIGKRTIFNMIGPLSSPALVKRQVVGVFEKKLLKTFANALKSLDIKFAWIVNSEDGLDEISPYAKTNVIQLKNNVISEIVIDPKKLDINADKFENLVGDDAKFN
;
A
#
# COMPACT_ATOMS: atom_id res chain seq x y z
N MET A 1 1.68 -11.10 -8.55
CA MET A 1 1.28 -12.31 -7.79
C MET A 1 0.03 -11.96 -6.99
N ASN A 2 -0.85 -12.92 -6.72
CA ASN A 2 -2.00 -12.69 -5.84
C ASN A 2 -1.61 -13.13 -4.43
N THR A 3 -1.06 -12.23 -3.65
CA THR A 3 -0.84 -12.44 -2.22
C THR A 3 -2.05 -12.02 -1.41
N LEU A 4 -2.10 -12.41 -0.14
CA LEU A 4 -2.94 -11.79 0.88
C LEU A 4 -2.81 -10.26 0.80
N ASN A 5 -3.81 -9.53 1.25
CA ASN A 5 -3.74 -8.07 1.27
C ASN A 5 -2.86 -7.57 2.43
N ILE A 6 -1.54 -7.81 2.27
CA ILE A 6 -0.51 -7.54 3.30
C ILE A 6 -0.56 -6.07 3.74
N SER A 7 -0.72 -5.15 2.81
CA SER A 7 -0.79 -3.72 3.11
C SER A 7 -2.00 -3.37 4.00
N THR A 8 -3.16 -4.02 3.82
CA THR A 8 -4.33 -3.80 4.69
C THR A 8 -4.13 -4.45 6.05
N ALA A 9 -3.62 -5.67 6.08
CA ALA A 9 -3.33 -6.37 7.34
C ALA A 9 -2.33 -5.58 8.20
N SER A 10 -1.23 -5.10 7.59
CA SER A 10 -0.24 -4.25 8.28
C SER A 10 -0.84 -2.95 8.81
N ALA A 11 -1.74 -2.32 8.04
CA ALA A 11 -2.41 -1.09 8.46
C ALA A 11 -3.29 -1.31 9.70
N LEU A 12 -4.09 -2.39 9.71
CA LEU A 12 -4.93 -2.75 10.85
C LEU A 12 -4.11 -3.13 12.08
N LEU A 13 -3.02 -3.89 11.89
CA LEU A 13 -2.10 -4.24 12.97
C LEU A 13 -1.47 -2.99 13.60
N LEU A 14 -0.96 -2.07 12.79
CA LEU A 14 -0.39 -0.81 13.30
C LEU A 14 -1.44 0.00 14.08
N ALA A 15 -2.66 0.08 13.59
CA ALA A 15 -3.74 0.77 14.28
C ALA A 15 -4.07 0.13 15.64
N SER A 16 -4.09 -1.21 15.72
CA SER A 16 -4.29 -1.94 16.98
C SER A 16 -3.17 -1.70 18.00
N MET A 17 -1.98 -1.34 17.54
CA MET A 17 -0.83 -0.96 18.37
C MET A 17 -0.85 0.52 18.77
N GLY A 18 -1.90 1.27 18.44
CA GLY A 18 -2.05 2.68 18.80
C GLY A 18 -1.43 3.67 17.80
N VAL A 19 -0.97 3.20 16.64
CA VAL A 19 -0.45 4.09 15.59
C VAL A 19 -1.61 4.61 14.74
N LYS A 20 -1.73 5.92 14.59
CA LYS A 20 -2.73 6.53 13.70
C LYS A 20 -2.40 6.22 12.24
N VAL A 21 -3.29 5.53 11.57
CA VAL A 21 -3.15 5.09 10.19
C VAL A 21 -4.25 5.68 9.32
N ALA A 22 -3.84 6.40 8.28
CA ALA A 22 -4.71 6.87 7.21
C ALA A 22 -4.41 6.04 5.95
N LYS A 23 -5.27 5.10 5.63
CA LYS A 23 -5.10 4.20 4.48
C LYS A 23 -5.91 4.70 3.28
N HIS A 24 -5.22 5.00 2.19
CA HIS A 24 -5.83 5.33 0.90
C HIS A 24 -5.85 4.10 0.00
N GLY A 25 -6.99 3.77 -0.57
CA GLY A 25 -7.11 2.57 -1.38
C GLY A 25 -8.41 2.49 -2.19
N ASN A 26 -8.56 1.37 -2.91
CA ASN A 26 -9.72 1.11 -3.76
C ASN A 26 -10.17 -0.35 -3.62
N LYS A 27 -11.32 -0.67 -4.21
CA LYS A 27 -11.72 -2.04 -4.50
C LYS A 27 -10.92 -2.59 -5.66
N ALA A 28 -10.94 -3.91 -5.80
CA ALA A 28 -10.26 -4.60 -6.90
C ALA A 28 -10.80 -4.13 -8.27
N VAL A 29 -9.87 -3.87 -9.19
CA VAL A 29 -10.20 -3.55 -10.59
C VAL A 29 -9.71 -4.66 -11.53
N SER A 30 -8.55 -5.21 -11.24
CA SER A 30 -7.89 -6.27 -12.04
C SER A 30 -7.35 -7.43 -11.20
N SER A 31 -7.28 -7.29 -9.89
CA SER A 31 -6.96 -8.35 -8.92
C SER A 31 -8.23 -9.01 -8.40
N LYS A 32 -8.11 -10.14 -7.67
CA LYS A 32 -9.24 -10.81 -7.04
C LYS A 32 -9.80 -10.04 -5.85
N CYS A 33 -8.94 -9.28 -5.15
CA CYS A 33 -9.30 -8.58 -3.93
C CYS A 33 -8.48 -7.29 -3.78
N GLY A 34 -9.13 -6.18 -3.47
CA GLY A 34 -8.53 -4.90 -3.13
C GLY A 34 -8.71 -4.57 -1.64
N SER A 35 -8.10 -3.47 -1.20
CA SER A 35 -8.19 -3.04 0.20
C SER A 35 -9.63 -2.79 0.65
N GLY A 36 -10.44 -2.15 -0.21
CA GLY A 36 -11.84 -1.88 0.10
C GLY A 36 -12.67 -3.15 0.26
N ASP A 37 -12.39 -4.16 -0.57
CA ASP A 37 -13.11 -5.43 -0.50
C ASP A 37 -12.85 -6.17 0.83
N VAL A 38 -11.59 -6.19 1.29
CA VAL A 38 -11.22 -6.78 2.60
C VAL A 38 -11.90 -6.05 3.74
N LEU A 39 -11.89 -4.71 3.72
CA LEU A 39 -12.47 -3.91 4.79
C LEU A 39 -13.99 -4.09 4.88
N GLU A 40 -14.69 -4.15 3.75
CA GLU A 40 -16.13 -4.47 3.73
C GLU A 40 -16.40 -5.90 4.25
N ALA A 41 -15.58 -6.89 3.88
CA ALA A 41 -15.71 -8.24 4.42
C ALA A 41 -15.52 -8.31 5.93
N LEU A 42 -14.75 -7.38 6.50
CA LEU A 42 -14.58 -7.17 7.94
C LEU A 42 -15.67 -6.28 8.58
N ASN A 43 -16.72 -5.93 7.83
CA ASN A 43 -17.78 -5.00 8.23
C ASN A 43 -17.27 -3.59 8.61
N ILE A 44 -16.16 -3.16 8.01
CA ILE A 44 -15.64 -1.81 8.16
C ILE A 44 -16.23 -0.94 7.03
N GLU A 45 -16.95 0.13 7.40
CA GLU A 45 -17.53 1.07 6.44
C GLU A 45 -16.41 1.80 5.68
N ILE A 46 -16.47 1.77 4.35
CA ILE A 46 -15.47 2.39 3.48
C ILE A 46 -15.96 3.68 2.81
N ASN A 47 -17.25 3.93 2.84
CA ASN A 47 -17.91 5.05 2.13
C ASN A 47 -18.22 6.19 3.11
N LEU A 48 -17.21 6.71 3.74
CA LEU A 48 -17.31 7.75 4.75
C LEU A 48 -16.94 9.12 4.18
N GLU A 49 -17.57 10.16 4.73
CA GLU A 49 -17.17 11.54 4.49
C GLU A 49 -15.86 11.88 5.22
N PRO A 50 -15.09 12.88 4.74
CA PRO A 50 -13.78 13.21 5.31
C PRO A 50 -13.79 13.45 6.83
N ASN A 51 -14.82 14.14 7.37
CA ASN A 51 -14.93 14.41 8.80
C ASN A 51 -15.15 13.14 9.64
N ASP A 52 -15.87 12.16 9.08
CA ASP A 52 -16.10 10.87 9.75
C ASP A 52 -14.82 10.03 9.76
N ILE A 53 -14.03 10.10 8.69
CA ILE A 53 -12.73 9.41 8.61
C ILE A 53 -11.75 9.99 9.65
N GLU A 54 -11.71 11.32 9.80
CA GLU A 54 -10.90 11.97 10.83
C GLU A 54 -11.30 11.50 12.23
N SER A 55 -12.62 11.49 12.50
CA SER A 55 -13.18 10.98 13.75
C SER A 55 -12.81 9.51 14.00
N GLN A 56 -12.83 8.67 12.97
CA GLN A 56 -12.42 7.26 13.08
C GLN A 56 -10.92 7.12 13.39
N ILE A 57 -10.07 7.90 12.74
CA ILE A 57 -8.63 7.89 13.04
C ILE A 57 -8.38 8.29 14.50
N GLU A 58 -9.09 9.31 14.99
CA GLU A 58 -8.94 9.74 16.39
C GLU A 58 -9.42 8.69 17.40
N LYS A 59 -10.52 8.00 17.12
CA LYS A 59 -11.13 7.02 18.04
C LYS A 59 -10.49 5.63 17.96
N ASN A 60 -10.18 5.19 16.74
CA ASN A 60 -9.83 3.79 16.44
C ASN A 60 -8.40 3.65 15.87
N ASN A 61 -7.66 4.75 15.72
CA ASN A 61 -6.35 4.83 15.07
C ASN A 61 -6.35 4.38 13.59
N PHE A 62 -7.51 4.18 12.97
CA PHE A 62 -7.62 3.74 11.60
C PHE A 62 -8.70 4.52 10.84
N GLY A 63 -8.37 4.99 9.64
CA GLY A 63 -9.32 5.56 8.71
C GLY A 63 -9.01 5.13 7.28
N PHE A 64 -10.06 4.77 6.54
CA PHE A 64 -9.93 4.38 5.14
C PHE A 64 -10.49 5.45 4.21
N MET A 65 -9.63 5.94 3.32
CA MET A 65 -10.00 6.90 2.29
C MET A 65 -10.24 6.17 0.98
N PHE A 66 -11.50 5.98 0.65
CA PHE A 66 -11.91 5.31 -0.58
C PHE A 66 -11.60 6.19 -1.79
N ALA A 67 -10.66 5.77 -2.63
CA ALA A 67 -10.09 6.57 -3.71
C ALA A 67 -11.13 7.23 -4.65
N PRO A 68 -12.25 6.58 -5.02
CA PRO A 68 -13.28 7.23 -5.84
C PRO A 68 -13.89 8.51 -5.23
N ASN A 69 -13.95 8.62 -3.91
CA ASN A 69 -14.50 9.79 -3.21
C ASN A 69 -13.55 10.99 -3.26
N TYR A 70 -12.25 10.75 -3.44
CA TYR A 70 -11.22 11.79 -3.43
C TYR A 70 -10.69 12.16 -4.83
N HIS A 71 -10.83 11.26 -5.80
CA HIS A 71 -10.25 11.42 -7.14
C HIS A 71 -11.32 11.39 -8.21
N SER A 72 -12.25 12.34 -8.19
CA SER A 72 -13.38 12.43 -9.11
C SER A 72 -12.98 12.39 -10.60
N ALA A 73 -11.80 12.94 -10.95
CA ALA A 73 -11.26 12.89 -12.30
C ALA A 73 -10.97 11.47 -12.80
N MET A 74 -10.74 10.52 -11.89
CA MET A 74 -10.46 9.12 -12.26
C MET A 74 -11.63 8.41 -12.92
N LYS A 75 -12.88 8.89 -12.73
CA LYS A 75 -14.06 8.36 -13.43
C LYS A 75 -13.96 8.50 -14.94
N TYR A 76 -13.30 9.54 -15.44
CA TYR A 76 -13.16 9.78 -16.87
C TYR A 76 -12.12 8.88 -17.53
N VAL A 77 -11.08 8.48 -16.79
CA VAL A 77 -10.01 7.62 -17.32
C VAL A 77 -10.24 6.13 -17.02
N GLY A 78 -11.13 5.80 -16.11
CA GLY A 78 -11.44 4.43 -15.71
C GLY A 78 -11.82 3.52 -16.88
N PRO A 79 -12.79 3.89 -17.74
CA PRO A 79 -13.18 3.08 -18.89
C PRO A 79 -12.02 2.83 -19.88
N THR A 80 -11.20 3.85 -20.12
CA THR A 80 -10.01 3.74 -20.98
C THR A 80 -8.96 2.82 -20.38
N ARG A 81 -8.69 2.92 -19.09
CA ARG A 81 -7.78 2.00 -18.37
C ARG A 81 -8.24 0.54 -18.49
N LYS A 82 -9.55 0.30 -18.32
CA LYS A 82 -10.13 -1.04 -18.46
C LYS A 82 -9.94 -1.60 -19.88
N LYS A 83 -10.13 -0.77 -20.91
CA LYS A 83 -9.91 -1.16 -22.32
C LYS A 83 -8.45 -1.46 -22.61
N ILE A 84 -7.51 -0.69 -22.06
CA ILE A 84 -6.07 -0.89 -22.26
C ILE A 84 -5.62 -2.22 -21.63
N GLY A 85 -6.17 -2.62 -20.49
CA GLY A 85 -5.87 -3.87 -19.80
C GLY A 85 -4.42 -4.05 -19.35
N LYS A 86 -3.60 -2.99 -19.43
CA LYS A 86 -2.18 -2.98 -19.08
C LYS A 86 -1.90 -2.00 -17.96
N ARG A 87 -0.77 -2.17 -17.29
CA ARG A 87 -0.27 -1.19 -16.32
C ARG A 87 0.02 0.15 -17.00
N THR A 88 -0.38 1.22 -16.36
CA THR A 88 -0.18 2.61 -16.81
C THR A 88 0.37 3.44 -15.65
N ILE A 89 0.65 4.71 -15.88
CA ILE A 89 1.06 5.63 -14.83
C ILE A 89 0.05 5.68 -13.67
N PHE A 90 -1.23 5.47 -13.94
CA PHE A 90 -2.28 5.42 -12.91
C PHE A 90 -2.13 4.29 -11.89
N ASN A 91 -1.33 3.27 -12.20
CA ASN A 91 -0.98 2.23 -11.24
C ASN A 91 0.17 2.67 -10.29
N MET A 92 0.85 3.75 -10.66
CA MET A 92 2.01 4.27 -9.93
C MET A 92 1.68 5.48 -9.05
N ILE A 93 0.71 6.31 -9.46
CA ILE A 93 0.43 7.57 -8.76
C ILE A 93 -0.39 7.38 -7.47
N GLY A 94 -1.07 6.25 -7.28
CA GLY A 94 -1.88 5.99 -6.10
C GLY A 94 -1.15 6.26 -4.77
N PRO A 95 0.03 5.68 -4.54
CA PRO A 95 0.81 5.93 -3.32
C PRO A 95 1.33 7.37 -3.19
N LEU A 96 1.33 8.14 -4.28
CA LEU A 96 1.81 9.52 -4.32
C LEU A 96 0.68 10.55 -4.17
N SER A 97 -0.57 10.11 -4.13
CA SER A 97 -1.76 10.97 -4.17
C SER A 97 -2.69 10.76 -2.96
N SER A 98 -2.16 10.29 -1.83
CA SER A 98 -2.97 10.13 -0.62
C SER A 98 -3.50 11.48 -0.14
N PRO A 99 -4.83 11.63 0.04
CA PRO A 99 -5.43 12.88 0.49
C PRO A 99 -5.10 13.22 1.96
N ALA A 100 -4.64 12.26 2.76
CA ALA A 100 -4.24 12.49 4.16
C ALA A 100 -2.93 13.24 4.32
N LEU A 101 -2.19 13.53 3.25
CA LEU A 101 -0.90 14.22 3.28
C LEU A 101 0.06 13.65 4.35
N VAL A 102 0.04 12.34 4.51
CA VAL A 102 0.86 11.61 5.48
C VAL A 102 2.34 11.97 5.33
N LYS A 103 3.07 11.97 6.43
CA LYS A 103 4.51 12.27 6.42
C LYS A 103 5.39 11.02 6.52
N ARG A 104 4.79 9.85 6.71
CA ARG A 104 5.46 8.55 6.82
C ARG A 104 4.69 7.50 6.05
N GLN A 105 5.37 6.71 5.22
CA GLN A 105 4.73 5.62 4.48
C GLN A 105 5.71 4.53 4.03
N VAL A 106 5.18 3.36 3.77
CA VAL A 106 5.86 2.28 3.03
C VAL A 106 5.17 2.13 1.69
N VAL A 107 5.95 2.05 0.62
CA VAL A 107 5.44 1.94 -0.76
C VAL A 107 6.08 0.75 -1.43
N GLY A 108 5.28 -0.22 -1.82
CA GLY A 108 5.70 -1.31 -2.69
C GLY A 108 5.74 -0.90 -4.16
N VAL A 109 6.79 -1.30 -4.87
CA VAL A 109 6.90 -1.10 -6.32
C VAL A 109 7.16 -2.42 -7.03
N PHE A 110 6.51 -2.61 -8.16
CA PHE A 110 6.54 -3.87 -8.91
C PHE A 110 7.82 -4.09 -9.74
N GLU A 111 8.70 -3.11 -9.82
CA GLU A 111 9.99 -3.20 -10.51
C GLU A 111 11.08 -2.45 -9.74
N LYS A 112 12.23 -3.08 -9.57
CA LYS A 112 13.39 -2.51 -8.85
C LYS A 112 13.82 -1.14 -9.39
N LYS A 113 13.74 -0.93 -10.70
CA LYS A 113 14.11 0.36 -11.32
C LYS A 113 13.25 1.55 -10.86
N LEU A 114 12.05 1.28 -10.32
CA LEU A 114 11.13 2.32 -9.83
C LEU A 114 11.48 2.83 -8.43
N LEU A 115 12.30 2.11 -7.67
CA LEU A 115 12.65 2.44 -6.29
C LEU A 115 13.15 3.91 -6.16
N LYS A 116 14.16 4.29 -6.94
CA LYS A 116 14.73 5.65 -6.88
C LYS A 116 13.78 6.72 -7.41
N THR A 117 12.99 6.40 -8.42
CA THR A 117 11.98 7.31 -8.99
C THR A 117 10.94 7.67 -7.94
N PHE A 118 10.41 6.67 -7.23
CA PHE A 118 9.44 6.89 -6.15
C PHE A 118 10.05 7.64 -4.97
N ALA A 119 11.28 7.32 -4.57
CA ALA A 119 11.96 8.04 -3.50
C ALA A 119 12.12 9.54 -3.81
N ASN A 120 12.50 9.89 -5.03
CA ASN A 120 12.62 11.28 -5.47
C ASN A 120 11.24 11.97 -5.53
N ALA A 121 10.20 11.28 -6.02
CA ALA A 121 8.84 11.82 -6.04
C ALA A 121 8.34 12.10 -4.62
N LEU A 122 8.50 11.16 -3.69
CA LEU A 122 8.11 11.32 -2.29
C LEU A 122 8.89 12.42 -1.58
N LYS A 123 10.18 12.56 -1.90
CA LYS A 123 11.00 13.67 -1.42
C LYS A 123 10.44 15.02 -1.89
N SER A 124 10.05 15.12 -3.16
CA SER A 124 9.44 16.34 -3.73
C SER A 124 8.06 16.66 -3.13
N LEU A 125 7.37 15.65 -2.59
CA LEU A 125 6.10 15.78 -1.87
C LEU A 125 6.26 16.06 -0.37
N ASP A 126 7.48 16.39 0.09
CA ASP A 126 7.81 16.70 1.49
C ASP A 126 7.47 15.54 2.46
N ILE A 127 7.59 14.30 2.01
CA ILE A 127 7.52 13.13 2.89
C ILE A 127 8.78 13.10 3.76
N LYS A 128 8.60 12.92 5.07
CA LYS A 128 9.71 12.94 6.05
C LYS A 128 10.38 11.58 6.19
N PHE A 129 9.61 10.51 6.05
CA PHE A 129 10.12 9.14 6.12
C PHE A 129 9.35 8.24 5.17
N ALA A 130 10.07 7.53 4.32
CA ALA A 130 9.48 6.46 3.51
C ALA A 130 10.46 5.31 3.30
N TRP A 131 9.89 4.11 3.22
CA TRP A 131 10.54 2.96 2.61
C TRP A 131 9.87 2.65 1.29
N ILE A 132 10.65 2.58 0.23
CA ILE A 132 10.20 2.12 -1.08
C ILE A 132 10.81 0.75 -1.27
N VAL A 133 9.98 -0.28 -1.43
CA VAL A 133 10.40 -1.66 -1.34
C VAL A 133 10.12 -2.46 -2.62
N ASN A 134 11.01 -3.39 -2.92
CA ASN A 134 10.84 -4.38 -3.99
C ASN A 134 11.67 -5.61 -3.65
N SER A 135 11.05 -6.75 -3.57
CA SER A 135 11.71 -8.01 -3.22
C SER A 135 12.27 -8.73 -4.46
N GLU A 136 13.32 -9.52 -4.25
CA GLU A 136 13.99 -10.29 -5.31
C GLU A 136 13.13 -11.44 -5.85
N ASP A 137 12.13 -11.90 -5.10
CA ASP A 137 11.12 -12.86 -5.56
C ASP A 137 9.97 -12.22 -6.36
N GLY A 138 10.04 -10.89 -6.59
CA GLY A 138 9.09 -10.14 -7.38
C GLY A 138 7.90 -9.58 -6.62
N LEU A 139 7.87 -9.70 -5.28
CA LEU A 139 6.86 -9.03 -4.46
C LEU A 139 7.14 -7.53 -4.38
N ASP A 140 6.08 -6.75 -4.43
CA ASP A 140 6.04 -5.33 -4.09
C ASP A 140 5.81 -5.11 -2.58
N GLU A 141 6.37 -6.02 -1.77
CA GLU A 141 6.27 -6.07 -0.31
C GLU A 141 7.64 -6.45 0.29
N ILE A 142 7.75 -6.42 1.61
CA ILE A 142 8.91 -6.99 2.32
C ILE A 142 8.71 -8.50 2.41
N SER A 143 9.51 -9.25 1.67
CA SER A 143 9.38 -10.71 1.61
C SER A 143 10.01 -11.40 2.81
N PRO A 144 9.35 -12.41 3.37
CA PRO A 144 9.97 -13.31 4.33
C PRO A 144 10.82 -14.42 3.66
N TYR A 145 10.81 -14.54 2.33
CA TYR A 145 11.48 -15.62 1.59
C TYR A 145 12.74 -15.16 0.84
N ALA A 146 12.78 -13.90 0.43
CA ALA A 146 13.84 -13.34 -0.38
C ALA A 146 14.32 -11.99 0.15
N LYS A 147 15.51 -11.57 -0.27
CA LYS A 147 16.00 -10.23 0.05
C LYS A 147 15.07 -9.17 -0.53
N THR A 148 14.83 -8.13 0.24
CA THR A 148 14.07 -6.97 -0.19
C THR A 148 15.00 -5.77 -0.34
N ASN A 149 15.02 -5.21 -1.54
CA ASN A 149 15.72 -3.95 -1.81
C ASN A 149 14.85 -2.80 -1.31
N VAL A 150 15.43 -1.92 -0.53
CA VAL A 150 14.73 -0.77 0.07
C VAL A 150 15.48 0.50 -0.27
N ILE A 151 14.78 1.48 -0.80
CA ILE A 151 15.26 2.86 -0.78
C ILE A 151 14.58 3.56 0.40
N GLN A 152 15.39 3.99 1.36
CA GLN A 152 14.92 4.77 2.49
C GLN A 152 15.04 6.26 2.18
N LEU A 153 13.93 6.98 2.32
CA LEU A 153 13.90 8.43 2.45
C LEU A 153 13.74 8.78 3.93
N LYS A 154 14.69 9.53 4.49
CA LYS A 154 14.63 10.01 5.87
C LYS A 154 15.16 11.44 5.94
N ASN A 155 14.30 12.40 6.32
CA ASN A 155 14.67 13.82 6.45
C ASN A 155 15.42 14.34 5.22
N ASN A 156 14.86 14.16 4.02
CA ASN A 156 15.43 14.54 2.72
C ASN A 156 16.70 13.78 2.29
N VAL A 157 17.20 12.84 3.07
CA VAL A 157 18.32 11.98 2.71
C VAL A 157 17.79 10.67 2.14
N ILE A 158 18.34 10.24 1.00
CA ILE A 158 18.03 8.98 0.35
C ILE A 158 19.18 8.01 0.57
N SER A 159 18.91 6.82 1.06
CA SER A 159 19.89 5.74 1.28
C SER A 159 19.34 4.39 0.81
N GLU A 160 20.24 3.46 0.52
CA GLU A 160 19.91 2.10 0.10
C GLU A 160 20.07 1.15 1.29
N ILE A 161 19.11 0.25 1.47
CA ILE A 161 19.10 -0.78 2.50
C ILE A 161 18.71 -2.10 1.83
N VAL A 162 19.22 -3.21 2.35
CA VAL A 162 18.75 -4.55 1.98
C VAL A 162 18.27 -5.24 3.24
N ILE A 163 17.01 -5.66 3.23
CA ILE A 163 16.44 -6.51 4.27
C ILE A 163 16.66 -7.95 3.84
N ASP A 164 17.37 -8.71 4.67
CA ASP A 164 17.61 -10.15 4.46
C ASP A 164 16.88 -10.92 5.56
N PRO A 165 15.80 -11.67 5.24
CA PRO A 165 15.02 -12.39 6.25
C PRO A 165 15.85 -13.42 7.01
N LYS A 166 16.88 -14.00 6.39
CA LYS A 166 17.78 -14.96 7.04
C LYS A 166 18.58 -14.35 8.19
N LYS A 167 18.78 -13.01 8.17
CA LYS A 167 19.48 -12.28 9.24
C LYS A 167 18.56 -11.84 10.38
N LEU A 168 17.26 -12.07 10.22
CA LEU A 168 16.24 -11.66 11.19
C LEU A 168 15.62 -12.87 11.91
N ASP A 169 16.20 -14.05 11.76
CA ASP A 169 15.69 -15.33 12.29
C ASP A 169 14.22 -15.59 11.91
N ILE A 170 13.80 -15.06 10.75
CA ILE A 170 12.46 -15.29 10.21
C ILE A 170 12.48 -16.63 9.48
N ASN A 171 11.86 -17.62 10.10
CA ASN A 171 11.57 -18.92 9.48
C ASN A 171 10.21 -18.84 8.79
N ALA A 172 10.24 -18.44 7.53
CA ALA A 172 9.03 -18.44 6.73
C ALA A 172 8.71 -19.86 6.25
N ASP A 173 7.44 -20.19 6.33
CA ASP A 173 6.87 -21.42 5.78
C ASP A 173 6.92 -21.41 4.24
N LYS A 174 5.99 -22.04 3.59
CA LYS A 174 5.90 -22.07 2.14
C LYS A 174 5.29 -20.79 1.58
N PHE A 175 5.75 -20.35 0.41
CA PHE A 175 5.23 -19.16 -0.28
C PHE A 175 3.71 -19.27 -0.55
N GLU A 176 3.23 -20.48 -0.77
CA GLU A 176 1.80 -20.76 -0.99
C GLU A 176 0.92 -20.26 0.16
N ASN A 177 1.45 -20.15 1.37
CA ASN A 177 0.75 -19.61 2.54
C ASN A 177 0.53 -18.08 2.47
N LEU A 178 1.19 -17.38 1.54
CA LEU A 178 0.94 -15.97 1.25
C LEU A 178 -0.05 -15.74 0.11
N VAL A 179 -0.48 -16.80 -0.56
CA VAL A 179 -1.42 -16.65 -1.69
C VAL A 179 -2.78 -16.24 -1.15
N GLY A 180 -3.27 -15.11 -1.62
CA GLY A 180 -4.61 -14.60 -1.32
C GLY A 180 -5.65 -15.08 -2.34
N ASP A 181 -6.91 -14.95 -2.01
CA ASP A 181 -8.01 -15.25 -2.90
C ASP A 181 -9.08 -14.14 -2.90
N ASP A 182 -10.31 -14.43 -2.52
CA ASP A 182 -11.37 -13.43 -2.39
C ASP A 182 -11.25 -12.63 -1.08
N ALA A 183 -12.17 -11.69 -0.88
CA ALA A 183 -12.13 -10.79 0.27
C ALA A 183 -12.39 -11.50 1.62
N LYS A 184 -13.11 -12.62 1.61
CA LYS A 184 -13.39 -13.39 2.84
C LYS A 184 -12.21 -14.26 3.24
N PHE A 185 -11.44 -14.72 2.25
CA PHE A 185 -10.23 -15.48 2.48
C PHE A 185 -9.08 -14.60 2.99
N ASN A 186 -8.97 -13.38 2.46
CA ASN A 186 -7.93 -12.40 2.81
C ASN A 186 -8.15 -11.78 4.19
#